data_b0d67ee09be3ade0b6f19e8cc11766b7
#
_entry.id   b0d67ee09be3ade0b6f19e8cc11766b7
#
_cell.length_a   1.000
_cell.length_b   1.000
_cell.length_c   1.000
_cell.angle_alpha   90.00
_cell.angle_beta   90.00
_cell.angle_gamma   90.00
#
_symmetry.space_group_name_H-M   'P 1'
#
loop_
_entity.id
_entity.type
_entity.pdbx_description
1 polymer ?
#
loop_
_entity_poly.entity_id
_entity_poly.type
_entity_poly.pdbx_seq_one_letter_code
_entity_poly.pdbx_strand_id
1 'polypeptide(L)'
;MASQKKGNMSLLIILMAGLFLAILNQTLLNVAMPHLMTEFNVSATTIQWLTTGYMLVNGVLIPLSAFLIMRFGGRSLFLTAMLLFTAGTLICGISPNFSTMLTGRLIQAVGGGILQPLVMTTILFIFPPESRGKGMGIFGLAMMFAPAVGPTLSGWVIENYSWRIMFYGLVPVGVIVIILGFFLFKNMTEPKKIKLDTAGAILSVVGFAALLYGVSEAGSDGWDDPIVLSTVVIGVIGIAAFIIQQLKSKEPMLDFRVFKYDMFSLSSVINAIITVALYAGMFLIPIYLQNLVGFTALQSGLLMLPGALVMLVMSPISGILFDKVGPRPLAIVGLLITVVTTYEFTTLTINTPYMYIVLIYAIRAFGMSMLMMPIMTAGMNQLPQHLNSHGTAMSNTLRQISGSIGTSLITTIYTNRTTFHYASMADQTNTADPSFMSTLQSTIQSTAQSMHISLEQAQQYVVKYLTGQAQLNSNVMGINDAFMWAAGFCVIGLVLSLFLRDVRKDKLHRKNKAEELTLLPAPKEAKES
;
A
#
# COMPACT_ATOMS: atom_id res chain seq x y z
N MET A 1 32.86 17.69 7.98
CA MET A 1 31.70 17.58 7.06
C MET A 1 31.70 16.33 6.20
N ALA A 2 32.79 15.92 5.51
CA ALA A 2 32.81 14.72 4.67
C ALA A 2 32.61 13.38 5.43
N SER A 3 33.17 13.23 6.64
CA SER A 3 33.01 12.04 7.49
C SER A 3 31.58 11.88 8.01
N GLN A 4 30.90 12.98 8.37
CA GLN A 4 29.53 12.98 8.86
C GLN A 4 28.55 12.65 7.71
N LYS A 5 28.84 13.11 6.49
CA LYS A 5 28.07 12.79 5.28
C LYS A 5 28.17 11.31 4.89
N LYS A 6 29.38 10.69 5.03
CA LYS A 6 29.58 9.25 4.82
C LYS A 6 28.83 8.39 5.87
N GLY A 7 28.85 8.79 7.15
CA GLY A 7 28.13 8.09 8.21
C GLY A 7 26.61 8.10 8.00
N ASN A 8 26.06 9.20 7.55
CA ASN A 8 24.62 9.33 7.26
C ASN A 8 24.18 8.47 6.05
N MET A 9 25.02 8.33 5.04
CA MET A 9 24.71 7.48 3.87
C MET A 9 24.73 5.99 4.21
N SER A 10 25.73 5.54 4.98
CA SER A 10 25.79 4.13 5.43
C SER A 10 24.59 3.77 6.30
N LEU A 11 24.16 4.68 7.18
CA LEU A 11 22.97 4.52 7.99
C LEU A 11 21.71 4.38 7.11
N LEU A 12 21.58 5.23 6.11
CA LEU A 12 20.44 5.20 5.19
C LEU A 12 20.36 3.85 4.45
N ILE A 13 21.49 3.33 3.96
CA ILE A 13 21.53 2.05 3.25
C ILE A 13 21.05 0.91 4.16
N ILE A 14 21.50 0.88 5.42
CA ILE A 14 21.11 -0.18 6.37
C ILE A 14 19.61 -0.11 6.68
N LEU A 15 19.10 1.09 6.92
CA LEU A 15 17.68 1.33 7.16
C LEU A 15 16.83 0.89 5.97
N MET A 16 17.27 1.23 4.76
CA MET A 16 16.60 0.87 3.52
C MET A 16 16.62 -0.64 3.27
N ALA A 17 17.74 -1.31 3.58
CA ALA A 17 17.82 -2.76 3.48
C ALA A 17 16.83 -3.45 4.43
N GLY A 18 16.75 -3.02 5.69
CA GLY A 18 15.78 -3.56 6.65
C GLY A 18 14.33 -3.34 6.21
N LEU A 19 14.01 -2.14 5.74
CA LEU A 19 12.67 -1.81 5.22
C LEU A 19 12.33 -2.65 3.97
N PHE A 20 13.26 -2.77 3.04
CA PHE A 20 13.09 -3.57 1.82
C PHE A 20 12.80 -5.03 2.16
N LEU A 21 13.54 -5.65 3.10
CA LEU A 21 13.30 -7.01 3.56
C LEU A 21 11.89 -7.17 4.14
N ALA A 22 11.43 -6.21 4.96
CA ALA A 22 10.11 -6.26 5.58
C ALA A 22 8.98 -6.21 4.54
N ILE A 23 9.09 -5.33 3.55
CA ILE A 23 8.09 -5.17 2.50
C ILE A 23 8.12 -6.36 1.52
N LEU A 24 9.33 -6.80 1.13
CA LEU A 24 9.50 -7.96 0.26
C LEU A 24 8.85 -9.20 0.88
N ASN A 25 9.15 -9.48 2.15
CA ASN A 25 8.57 -10.62 2.85
C ASN A 25 7.04 -10.59 2.90
N GLN A 26 6.44 -9.40 3.04
CA GLN A 26 4.99 -9.26 3.05
C GLN A 26 4.36 -9.74 1.73
N THR A 27 5.03 -9.52 0.61
CA THR A 27 4.51 -9.84 -0.73
C THR A 27 4.87 -11.25 -1.21
N LEU A 28 5.99 -11.82 -0.74
CA LEU A 28 6.40 -13.19 -1.09
C LEU A 28 5.35 -14.23 -0.68
N LEU A 29 4.71 -14.05 0.46
CA LEU A 29 3.78 -15.03 1.01
C LEU A 29 2.50 -15.18 0.17
N ASN A 30 2.03 -14.12 -0.48
CA ASN A 30 0.75 -14.15 -1.20
C ASN A 30 0.72 -15.23 -2.29
N VAL A 31 1.83 -15.46 -2.97
CA VAL A 31 1.95 -16.49 -4.02
C VAL A 31 2.06 -17.90 -3.42
N ALA A 32 2.60 -18.02 -2.20
CA ALA A 32 2.76 -19.29 -1.50
C ALA A 32 1.46 -19.82 -0.86
N MET A 33 0.44 -18.98 -0.70
CA MET A 33 -0.78 -19.37 0.03
C MET A 33 -1.42 -20.69 -0.43
N PRO A 34 -1.63 -20.96 -1.73
CA PRO A 34 -2.23 -22.22 -2.16
C PRO A 34 -1.40 -23.46 -1.75
N HIS A 35 -0.07 -23.37 -1.82
CA HIS A 35 0.83 -24.44 -1.38
C HIS A 35 0.75 -24.66 0.13
N LEU A 36 0.72 -23.55 0.91
CA LEU A 36 0.59 -23.61 2.37
C LEU A 36 -0.77 -24.16 2.81
N MET A 37 -1.85 -23.84 2.09
CA MET A 37 -3.17 -24.43 2.33
C MET A 37 -3.13 -25.96 2.23
N THR A 38 -2.52 -26.47 1.17
CA THR A 38 -2.39 -27.91 0.94
C THR A 38 -1.47 -28.55 1.98
N GLU A 39 -0.31 -27.96 2.27
CA GLU A 39 0.67 -28.54 3.20
C GLU A 39 0.17 -28.54 4.66
N PHE A 40 -0.48 -27.47 5.11
CA PHE A 40 -1.01 -27.38 6.47
C PHE A 40 -2.43 -27.94 6.61
N ASN A 41 -3.05 -28.35 5.49
CA ASN A 41 -4.42 -28.86 5.44
C ASN A 41 -5.44 -27.91 6.10
N VAL A 42 -5.42 -26.64 5.70
CA VAL A 42 -6.28 -25.58 6.23
C VAL A 42 -7.11 -24.93 5.12
N SER A 43 -8.25 -24.33 5.50
CA SER A 43 -9.12 -23.62 4.55
C SER A 43 -8.49 -22.33 4.02
N ALA A 44 -9.04 -21.81 2.92
CA ALA A 44 -8.64 -20.53 2.35
C ALA A 44 -8.82 -19.37 3.34
N THR A 45 -9.90 -19.37 4.10
CA THR A 45 -10.18 -18.37 5.15
C THR A 45 -9.15 -18.46 6.29
N THR A 46 -8.76 -19.67 6.69
CA THR A 46 -7.75 -19.86 7.74
C THR A 46 -6.38 -19.39 7.28
N ILE A 47 -5.92 -19.75 6.06
CA ILE A 47 -4.58 -19.37 5.58
C ILE A 47 -4.45 -17.86 5.40
N GLN A 48 -5.53 -17.16 5.05
CA GLN A 48 -5.58 -15.71 4.87
C GLN A 48 -5.16 -14.95 6.14
N TRP A 49 -5.34 -15.54 7.34
CA TRP A 49 -4.87 -14.97 8.60
C TRP A 49 -3.37 -14.71 8.66
N LEU A 50 -2.56 -15.41 7.84
CA LEU A 50 -1.12 -15.13 7.74
C LEU A 50 -0.85 -13.72 7.17
N THR A 51 -1.73 -13.21 6.33
CA THR A 51 -1.64 -11.85 5.77
C THR A 51 -2.44 -10.85 6.60
N THR A 52 -3.70 -11.16 6.91
CA THR A 52 -4.57 -10.29 7.70
C THR A 52 -4.00 -10.03 9.09
N GLY A 53 -3.54 -11.07 9.80
CA GLY A 53 -2.89 -10.93 11.12
C GLY A 53 -1.63 -10.04 11.05
N TYR A 54 -0.81 -10.22 10.01
CA TYR A 54 0.36 -9.36 9.79
C TYR A 54 -0.05 -7.90 9.57
N MET A 55 -1.05 -7.64 8.73
CA MET A 55 -1.54 -6.29 8.45
C MET A 55 -2.17 -5.62 9.67
N LEU A 56 -2.92 -6.38 10.49
CA LEU A 56 -3.52 -5.89 11.72
C LEU A 56 -2.45 -5.44 12.73
N VAL A 57 -1.43 -6.28 12.97
CA VAL A 57 -0.33 -5.94 13.88
C VAL A 57 0.43 -4.71 13.39
N ASN A 58 0.73 -4.62 12.09
CA ASN A 58 1.34 -3.44 11.49
C ASN A 58 0.47 -2.19 11.71
N GLY A 59 -0.82 -2.28 11.39
CA GLY A 59 -1.77 -1.17 11.51
C GLY A 59 -1.88 -0.63 12.94
N VAL A 60 -1.82 -1.53 13.93
CA VAL A 60 -1.84 -1.19 15.36
C VAL A 60 -0.54 -0.53 15.81
N LEU A 61 0.61 -0.99 15.31
CA LEU A 61 1.92 -0.50 15.76
C LEU A 61 2.33 0.83 15.11
N ILE A 62 1.85 1.14 13.93
CA ILE A 62 2.17 2.39 13.23
C ILE A 62 1.78 3.62 14.05
N PRO A 63 0.57 3.76 14.61
CA PRO A 63 0.22 4.89 15.49
C PRO A 63 1.10 5.01 16.73
N LEU A 64 1.54 3.87 17.29
CA LEU A 64 2.41 3.82 18.45
C LEU A 64 3.87 4.16 18.14
N SER A 65 4.26 4.12 16.87
CA SER A 65 5.65 4.25 16.43
C SER A 65 6.28 5.60 16.82
N ALA A 66 5.51 6.70 16.79
CA ALA A 66 5.99 8.01 17.20
C ALA A 66 6.44 8.01 18.68
N PHE A 67 5.61 7.44 19.55
CA PHE A 67 5.94 7.26 20.97
C PHE A 67 7.18 6.37 21.14
N LEU A 68 7.21 5.22 20.46
CA LEU A 68 8.32 4.26 20.55
C LEU A 68 9.65 4.90 20.10
N ILE A 69 9.65 5.67 19.02
CA ILE A 69 10.84 6.39 18.52
C ILE A 69 11.34 7.41 19.55
N MET A 70 10.43 8.18 20.14
CA MET A 70 10.79 9.20 21.15
C MET A 70 11.25 8.57 22.47
N ARG A 71 10.65 7.45 22.88
CA ARG A 71 10.95 6.78 24.16
C ARG A 71 12.25 6.00 24.15
N PHE A 72 12.48 5.19 23.11
CA PHE A 72 13.59 4.23 23.05
C PHE A 72 14.75 4.70 22.17
N GLY A 73 14.54 5.74 21.37
CA GLY A 73 15.51 6.22 20.38
C GLY A 73 15.60 5.32 19.14
N GLY A 74 16.12 5.89 18.05
CA GLY A 74 16.12 5.23 16.74
C GLY A 74 16.96 3.97 16.69
N ARG A 75 18.15 3.96 17.32
CA ARG A 75 19.07 2.80 17.30
C ARG A 75 18.48 1.58 17.99
N SER A 76 18.07 1.74 19.24
CA SER A 76 17.51 0.63 20.02
C SER A 76 16.27 0.06 19.33
N LEU A 77 15.39 0.96 18.87
CA LEU A 77 14.16 0.56 18.21
C LEU A 77 14.41 -0.18 16.88
N PHE A 78 15.38 0.28 16.07
CA PHE A 78 15.77 -0.41 14.83
C PHE A 78 16.30 -1.81 15.07
N LEU A 79 17.22 -1.95 16.03
CA LEU A 79 17.81 -3.26 16.35
C LEU A 79 16.76 -4.23 16.89
N THR A 80 15.88 -3.77 17.78
CA THR A 80 14.78 -4.60 18.30
C THR A 80 13.81 -4.99 17.19
N ALA A 81 13.41 -4.04 16.32
CA ALA A 81 12.52 -4.30 15.21
C ALA A 81 13.11 -5.33 14.22
N MET A 82 14.39 -5.17 13.85
CA MET A 82 15.07 -6.11 12.96
C MET A 82 15.28 -7.49 13.60
N LEU A 83 15.54 -7.54 14.91
CA LEU A 83 15.68 -8.80 15.64
C LEU A 83 14.33 -9.55 15.67
N LEU A 84 13.24 -8.89 16.01
CA LEU A 84 11.90 -9.47 15.99
C LEU A 84 11.50 -9.91 14.57
N PHE A 85 11.76 -9.08 13.57
CA PHE A 85 11.50 -9.41 12.17
C PHE A 85 12.28 -10.66 11.73
N THR A 86 13.58 -10.72 12.02
CA THR A 86 14.45 -11.85 11.60
C THR A 86 14.11 -13.12 12.38
N ALA A 87 13.84 -13.01 13.69
CA ALA A 87 13.40 -14.15 14.50
C ALA A 87 12.04 -14.70 14.02
N GLY A 88 11.06 -13.83 13.77
CA GLY A 88 9.78 -14.22 13.20
C GLY A 88 9.93 -14.86 11.81
N THR A 89 10.85 -14.34 10.98
CA THR A 89 11.18 -14.94 9.67
C THR A 89 11.73 -16.36 9.82
N LEU A 90 12.64 -16.58 10.79
CA LEU A 90 13.19 -17.90 11.07
C LEU A 90 12.09 -18.87 11.56
N ILE A 91 11.22 -18.42 12.47
CA ILE A 91 10.07 -19.23 12.97
C ILE A 91 9.18 -19.63 11.79
N CYS A 92 8.88 -18.71 10.86
CA CYS A 92 8.11 -19.03 9.67
C CYS A 92 8.81 -20.09 8.81
N GLY A 93 10.13 -19.98 8.60
CA GLY A 93 10.89 -20.93 7.79
C GLY A 93 10.92 -22.35 8.35
N ILE A 94 10.98 -22.50 9.67
CA ILE A 94 11.01 -23.81 10.36
C ILE A 94 9.62 -24.31 10.76
N SER A 95 8.54 -23.61 10.42
CA SER A 95 7.18 -23.91 10.90
C SER A 95 6.69 -25.29 10.42
N PRO A 96 6.30 -26.19 11.35
CA PRO A 96 5.73 -27.49 11.01
C PRO A 96 4.21 -27.46 10.79
N ASN A 97 3.54 -26.40 11.22
CA ASN A 97 2.09 -26.25 11.15
C ASN A 97 1.65 -24.79 11.05
N PHE A 98 0.37 -24.57 10.75
CA PHE A 98 -0.23 -23.25 10.61
C PHE A 98 -0.05 -22.36 11.84
N SER A 99 -0.28 -22.89 13.06
CA SER A 99 -0.21 -22.09 14.30
C SER A 99 1.19 -21.53 14.56
N THR A 100 2.23 -22.34 14.32
CA THR A 100 3.63 -21.90 14.43
C THR A 100 3.95 -20.85 13.36
N MET A 101 3.47 -21.05 12.13
CA MET A 101 3.62 -20.10 11.04
C MET A 101 2.95 -18.76 11.37
N LEU A 102 1.71 -18.79 11.85
CA LEU A 102 0.97 -17.60 12.28
C LEU A 102 1.70 -16.85 13.40
N THR A 103 2.18 -17.57 14.42
CA THR A 103 2.96 -16.97 15.51
C THR A 103 4.21 -16.28 14.99
N GLY A 104 4.97 -16.94 14.10
CA GLY A 104 6.12 -16.33 13.43
C GLY A 104 5.75 -15.07 12.67
N ARG A 105 4.63 -15.08 11.95
CA ARG A 105 4.11 -13.92 11.20
C ARG A 105 3.73 -12.75 12.11
N LEU A 106 3.09 -13.00 13.23
CA LEU A 106 2.72 -11.94 14.20
C LEU A 106 3.98 -11.31 14.83
N ILE A 107 4.98 -12.11 15.21
CA ILE A 107 6.28 -11.61 15.71
C ILE A 107 7.00 -10.79 14.63
N GLN A 108 7.02 -11.26 13.41
CA GLN A 108 7.59 -10.59 12.25
C GLN A 108 6.91 -9.25 11.98
N ALA A 109 5.58 -9.20 12.09
CA ALA A 109 4.78 -7.99 11.91
C ALA A 109 5.10 -6.91 12.95
N VAL A 110 5.41 -7.29 14.20
CA VAL A 110 5.86 -6.33 15.22
C VAL A 110 7.13 -5.62 14.77
N GLY A 111 8.09 -6.35 14.22
CA GLY A 111 9.31 -5.75 13.66
C GLY A 111 9.02 -4.88 12.44
N GLY A 112 8.29 -5.42 11.46
CA GLY A 112 7.99 -4.76 10.18
C GLY A 112 7.21 -3.45 10.34
N GLY A 113 6.21 -3.42 11.23
CA GLY A 113 5.36 -2.25 11.46
C GLY A 113 6.09 -1.04 12.02
N ILE A 114 7.18 -1.28 12.76
CA ILE A 114 8.01 -0.21 13.33
C ILE A 114 9.01 0.33 12.31
N LEU A 115 9.54 -0.52 11.41
CA LEU A 115 10.62 -0.14 10.50
C LEU A 115 10.23 1.01 9.58
N GLN A 116 9.04 1.01 9.02
CA GLN A 116 8.62 1.99 8.02
C GLN A 116 8.53 3.43 8.58
N PRO A 117 7.82 3.70 9.68
CA PRO A 117 7.81 5.03 10.29
C PRO A 117 9.20 5.46 10.78
N LEU A 118 9.99 4.52 11.31
CA LEU A 118 11.33 4.79 11.80
C LEU A 118 12.26 5.25 10.67
N VAL A 119 12.27 4.53 9.54
CA VAL A 119 13.10 4.88 8.37
C VAL A 119 12.70 6.25 7.83
N MET A 120 11.40 6.49 7.65
CA MET A 120 10.89 7.76 7.17
C MET A 120 11.25 8.92 8.11
N THR A 121 11.05 8.76 9.41
CA THR A 121 11.45 9.76 10.43
C THR A 121 12.94 10.04 10.35
N THR A 122 13.76 9.00 10.24
CA THR A 122 15.22 9.14 10.15
C THR A 122 15.65 9.91 8.90
N ILE A 123 15.00 9.66 7.74
CA ILE A 123 15.25 10.43 6.51
C ILE A 123 14.95 11.92 6.73
N LEU A 124 13.85 12.26 7.39
CA LEU A 124 13.47 13.64 7.67
C LEU A 124 14.44 14.36 8.63
N PHE A 125 15.17 13.61 9.45
CA PHE A 125 16.24 14.16 10.29
C PHE A 125 17.58 14.31 9.55
N ILE A 126 17.92 13.36 8.67
CA ILE A 126 19.18 13.40 7.90
C ILE A 126 19.16 14.46 6.80
N PHE A 127 18.03 14.59 6.10
CA PHE A 127 17.91 15.48 4.96
C PHE A 127 17.23 16.81 5.38
N PRO A 128 17.88 17.96 5.13
CA PRO A 128 17.24 19.25 5.33
C PRO A 128 16.05 19.42 4.36
N PRO A 129 15.10 20.33 4.65
CA PRO A 129 13.87 20.49 3.86
C PRO A 129 14.08 20.64 2.35
N GLU A 130 15.19 21.26 1.94
CA GLU A 130 15.55 21.53 0.54
C GLU A 130 15.93 20.27 -0.25
N SER A 131 16.33 19.20 0.44
CA SER A 131 16.77 17.92 -0.17
C SER A 131 16.01 16.70 0.32
N ARG A 132 14.91 16.90 1.03
CA ARG A 132 14.04 15.80 1.52
C ARG A 132 13.46 14.96 0.38
N GLY A 133 13.16 15.59 -0.77
CA GLY A 133 12.69 14.89 -1.95
C GLY A 133 13.64 13.79 -2.40
N LYS A 134 14.95 14.05 -2.40
CA LYS A 134 15.97 13.03 -2.72
C LYS A 134 15.94 11.87 -1.72
N GLY A 135 15.87 12.15 -0.42
CA GLY A 135 15.77 11.12 0.62
C GLY A 135 14.49 10.30 0.51
N MET A 136 13.36 10.96 0.30
CA MET A 136 12.06 10.32 0.10
C MET A 136 11.97 9.53 -1.20
N GLY A 137 12.66 9.96 -2.26
CA GLY A 137 12.80 9.19 -3.50
C GLY A 137 13.51 7.85 -3.27
N ILE A 138 14.57 7.84 -2.45
CA ILE A 138 15.26 6.59 -2.05
C ILE A 138 14.34 5.72 -1.19
N PHE A 139 13.56 6.30 -0.28
CA PHE A 139 12.53 5.56 0.47
C PHE A 139 11.48 4.93 -0.46
N GLY A 140 11.05 5.66 -1.48
CA GLY A 140 10.15 5.17 -2.51
C GLY A 140 10.66 3.95 -3.26
N LEU A 141 11.99 3.82 -3.44
CA LEU A 141 12.57 2.60 -4.03
C LEU A 141 12.15 1.34 -3.27
N ALA A 142 12.37 1.29 -1.95
CA ALA A 142 12.01 0.13 -1.16
C ALA A 142 10.49 -0.12 -1.18
N MET A 143 9.71 0.97 -1.08
CA MET A 143 8.25 0.91 -0.99
C MET A 143 7.58 0.39 -2.26
N MET A 144 8.15 0.70 -3.44
CA MET A 144 7.54 0.37 -4.73
C MET A 144 8.16 -0.86 -5.39
N PHE A 145 9.48 -1.03 -5.24
CA PHE A 145 10.18 -2.13 -5.91
C PHE A 145 9.99 -3.47 -5.21
N ALA A 146 9.99 -3.49 -3.86
CA ALA A 146 9.82 -4.74 -3.12
C ALA A 146 8.49 -5.47 -3.42
N PRO A 147 7.31 -4.80 -3.41
CA PRO A 147 6.06 -5.47 -3.78
C PRO A 147 6.02 -5.97 -5.21
N ALA A 148 6.73 -5.32 -6.11
CA ALA A 148 6.70 -5.68 -7.53
C ALA A 148 7.60 -6.88 -7.84
N VAL A 149 8.74 -7.01 -7.16
CA VAL A 149 9.65 -8.16 -7.31
C VAL A 149 9.13 -9.38 -6.54
N GLY A 150 8.41 -9.16 -5.45
CA GLY A 150 7.94 -10.22 -4.56
C GLY A 150 7.23 -11.37 -5.27
N PRO A 151 6.16 -11.14 -6.03
CA PRO A 151 5.43 -12.21 -6.74
C PRO A 151 6.31 -12.99 -7.72
N THR A 152 7.15 -12.30 -8.48
CA THR A 152 8.05 -12.95 -9.45
C THR A 152 9.07 -13.86 -8.75
N LEU A 153 9.69 -13.37 -7.68
CA LEU A 153 10.66 -14.12 -6.89
C LEU A 153 9.98 -15.31 -6.19
N SER A 154 8.82 -15.08 -5.60
CA SER A 154 8.04 -16.12 -4.92
C SER A 154 7.59 -17.21 -5.91
N GLY A 155 7.05 -16.82 -7.07
CA GLY A 155 6.64 -17.77 -8.12
C GLY A 155 7.81 -18.65 -8.56
N TRP A 156 8.98 -18.05 -8.83
CA TRP A 156 10.17 -18.80 -9.21
C TRP A 156 10.65 -19.77 -8.12
N VAL A 157 10.65 -19.34 -6.84
CA VAL A 157 11.06 -20.21 -5.73
C VAL A 157 10.08 -21.38 -5.58
N ILE A 158 8.77 -21.14 -5.65
CA ILE A 158 7.75 -22.18 -5.43
C ILE A 158 7.76 -23.22 -6.58
N GLU A 159 7.99 -22.79 -7.81
CA GLU A 159 8.07 -23.70 -8.96
C GLU A 159 9.31 -24.60 -8.92
N ASN A 160 10.42 -24.16 -8.32
CA ASN A 160 11.70 -24.88 -8.36
C ASN A 160 12.17 -25.44 -7.02
N TYR A 161 11.64 -24.92 -5.90
CA TYR A 161 12.11 -25.22 -4.54
C TYR A 161 10.98 -25.23 -3.53
N SER A 162 11.28 -25.60 -2.29
CA SER A 162 10.33 -25.44 -1.17
C SER A 162 10.09 -23.96 -0.85
N TRP A 163 8.86 -23.59 -0.54
CA TRP A 163 8.50 -22.25 -0.09
C TRP A 163 9.31 -21.78 1.15
N ARG A 164 9.82 -22.71 1.94
CA ARG A 164 10.67 -22.41 3.12
C ARG A 164 11.93 -21.63 2.75
N ILE A 165 12.46 -21.83 1.53
CA ILE A 165 13.65 -21.12 1.04
C ILE A 165 13.42 -19.61 0.98
N MET A 166 12.18 -19.14 0.75
CA MET A 166 11.86 -17.71 0.80
C MET A 166 12.19 -17.10 2.16
N PHE A 167 11.91 -17.82 3.24
CA PHE A 167 12.22 -17.37 4.59
C PHE A 167 13.69 -17.56 4.94
N TYR A 168 14.25 -18.72 4.63
CA TYR A 168 15.68 -19.01 4.89
C TYR A 168 16.60 -18.04 4.15
N GLY A 169 16.26 -17.61 2.95
CA GLY A 169 17.04 -16.62 2.20
C GLY A 169 17.05 -15.23 2.84
N LEU A 170 15.96 -14.86 3.53
CA LEU A 170 15.85 -13.55 4.19
C LEU A 170 16.58 -13.50 5.55
N VAL A 171 16.71 -14.64 6.26
CA VAL A 171 17.35 -14.68 7.59
C VAL A 171 18.81 -14.22 7.57
N PRO A 172 19.71 -14.74 6.71
CA PRO A 172 21.10 -14.28 6.64
C PRO A 172 21.21 -12.78 6.37
N VAL A 173 20.39 -12.26 5.45
CA VAL A 173 20.37 -10.83 5.12
C VAL A 173 19.89 -10.01 6.32
N GLY A 174 18.86 -10.46 7.02
CA GLY A 174 18.39 -9.84 8.26
C GLY A 174 19.48 -9.79 9.34
N VAL A 175 20.21 -10.89 9.54
CA VAL A 175 21.34 -10.95 10.48
C VAL A 175 22.45 -9.96 10.09
N ILE A 176 22.81 -9.88 8.81
CA ILE A 176 23.80 -8.91 8.32
C ILE A 176 23.33 -7.48 8.61
N VAL A 177 22.06 -7.16 8.36
CA VAL A 177 21.48 -5.83 8.63
C VAL A 177 21.50 -5.51 10.13
N ILE A 178 21.23 -6.49 11.01
CA ILE A 178 21.35 -6.33 12.48
C ILE A 178 22.81 -6.02 12.87
N ILE A 179 23.77 -6.79 12.40
CA ILE A 179 25.19 -6.62 12.71
C ILE A 179 25.67 -5.24 12.24
N LEU A 180 25.37 -4.87 10.99
CA LEU A 180 25.74 -3.56 10.46
C LEU A 180 25.04 -2.42 11.23
N GLY A 181 23.78 -2.60 11.59
CA GLY A 181 23.02 -1.65 12.40
C GLY A 181 23.63 -1.48 13.80
N PHE A 182 24.07 -2.56 14.41
CA PHE A 182 24.72 -2.50 15.73
C PHE A 182 25.99 -1.64 15.73
N PHE A 183 26.82 -1.75 14.70
CA PHE A 183 28.08 -0.99 14.62
C PHE A 183 27.92 0.43 14.05
N LEU A 184 27.03 0.63 13.09
CA LEU A 184 26.97 1.86 12.31
C LEU A 184 25.79 2.79 12.71
N PHE A 185 24.75 2.27 13.38
CA PHE A 185 23.61 3.10 13.78
C PHE A 185 23.92 3.90 15.06
N LYS A 186 23.91 5.22 14.94
CA LYS A 186 24.00 6.15 16.08
C LYS A 186 22.64 6.80 16.33
N ASN A 187 22.28 7.00 17.60
CA ASN A 187 21.06 7.74 17.92
C ASN A 187 21.14 9.18 17.36
N MET A 188 20.09 9.58 16.69
CA MET A 188 19.94 10.94 16.12
C MET A 188 19.25 11.89 17.09
N THR A 189 18.46 11.34 18.00
CA THR A 189 17.76 12.07 19.05
C THR A 189 17.98 11.35 20.37
N GLU A 190 18.15 12.12 21.45
CA GLU A 190 18.22 11.54 22.78
C GLU A 190 16.84 11.00 23.18
N PRO A 191 16.77 9.76 23.74
CA PRO A 191 15.53 9.20 24.24
C PRO A 191 14.93 10.08 25.34
N LYS A 192 13.64 10.37 25.23
CA LYS A 192 12.91 11.15 26.22
C LYS A 192 12.20 10.21 27.20
N LYS A 193 12.23 10.53 28.49
CA LYS A 193 11.47 9.81 29.53
C LYS A 193 9.98 10.19 29.48
N ILE A 194 9.28 9.75 28.44
CA ILE A 194 7.84 9.96 28.25
C ILE A 194 7.09 8.79 28.91
N LYS A 195 6.02 9.09 29.66
CA LYS A 195 5.14 8.05 30.23
C LYS A 195 4.22 7.50 29.14
N LEU A 196 3.99 6.18 29.15
CA LEU A 196 3.01 5.56 28.26
C LEU A 196 1.61 5.99 28.66
N ASP A 197 0.86 6.56 27.75
CA ASP A 197 -0.59 6.72 27.88
C ASP A 197 -1.26 5.36 27.64
N THR A 198 -1.44 4.59 28.71
CA THR A 198 -1.99 3.23 28.63
C THR A 198 -3.42 3.22 28.08
N ALA A 199 -4.23 4.22 28.46
CA ALA A 199 -5.61 4.34 27.97
C ALA A 199 -5.62 4.65 26.46
N GLY A 200 -4.81 5.62 26.03
CA GLY A 200 -4.64 5.92 24.60
C GLY A 200 -4.08 4.72 23.81
N ALA A 201 -3.13 3.98 24.38
CA ALA A 201 -2.60 2.78 23.74
C ALA A 201 -3.66 1.70 23.54
N ILE A 202 -4.49 1.40 24.55
CA ILE A 202 -5.58 0.43 24.45
C ILE A 202 -6.62 0.88 23.41
N LEU A 203 -7.05 2.15 23.48
CA LEU A 203 -8.00 2.69 22.50
C LEU A 203 -7.47 2.65 21.06
N SER A 204 -6.18 2.94 20.86
CA SER A 204 -5.51 2.81 19.58
C SER A 204 -5.52 1.35 19.10
N VAL A 205 -5.05 0.42 19.94
CA VAL A 205 -4.98 -1.02 19.60
C VAL A 205 -6.36 -1.56 19.24
N VAL A 206 -7.35 -1.36 20.08
CA VAL A 206 -8.71 -1.87 19.87
C VAL A 206 -9.36 -1.17 18.67
N GLY A 207 -9.26 0.17 18.59
CA GLY A 207 -9.86 0.94 17.52
C GLY A 207 -9.30 0.59 16.14
N PHE A 208 -7.98 0.59 15.98
CA PHE A 208 -7.37 0.27 14.68
C PHE A 208 -7.49 -1.21 14.34
N ALA A 209 -7.35 -2.15 15.31
CA ALA A 209 -7.53 -3.56 15.04
C ALA A 209 -8.96 -3.87 14.59
N ALA A 210 -9.97 -3.37 15.30
CA ALA A 210 -11.37 -3.59 14.96
C ALA A 210 -11.74 -2.97 13.59
N LEU A 211 -11.29 -1.72 13.33
CA LEU A 211 -11.56 -1.07 12.04
C LEU A 211 -10.90 -1.81 10.87
N LEU A 212 -9.60 -2.11 10.98
CA LEU A 212 -8.87 -2.78 9.91
C LEU A 212 -9.38 -4.21 9.67
N TYR A 213 -9.75 -4.92 10.72
CA TYR A 213 -10.37 -6.24 10.61
C TYR A 213 -11.71 -6.15 9.88
N GLY A 214 -12.65 -5.33 10.38
CA GLY A 214 -13.98 -5.21 9.78
C GLY A 214 -13.94 -4.74 8.32
N VAL A 215 -13.08 -3.77 8.02
CA VAL A 215 -12.90 -3.31 6.62
C VAL A 215 -12.25 -4.39 5.74
N SER A 216 -11.32 -5.19 6.27
CA SER A 216 -10.71 -6.29 5.51
C SER A 216 -11.73 -7.37 5.15
N GLU A 217 -12.55 -7.80 6.13
CA GLU A 217 -13.57 -8.83 5.92
C GLU A 217 -14.76 -8.31 5.08
N ALA A 218 -15.04 -7.01 5.09
CA ALA A 218 -16.12 -6.41 4.29
C ALA A 218 -15.97 -6.68 2.77
N GLY A 219 -14.74 -6.88 2.29
CA GLY A 219 -14.47 -7.25 0.90
C GLY A 219 -14.89 -8.68 0.55
N SER A 220 -14.91 -9.59 1.53
CA SER A 220 -15.21 -11.01 1.38
C SER A 220 -16.64 -11.35 1.81
N ASP A 221 -17.02 -10.92 3.01
CA ASP A 221 -18.28 -11.29 3.65
C ASP A 221 -19.40 -10.27 3.37
N GLY A 222 -19.03 -9.10 2.83
CA GLY A 222 -19.95 -8.01 2.52
C GLY A 222 -20.09 -7.00 3.67
N TRP A 223 -20.57 -5.81 3.32
CA TRP A 223 -20.76 -4.71 4.26
C TRP A 223 -21.99 -4.88 5.17
N ASP A 224 -22.88 -5.79 4.83
CA ASP A 224 -24.11 -6.08 5.58
C ASP A 224 -23.92 -7.17 6.64
N ASP A 225 -22.75 -7.83 6.69
CA ASP A 225 -22.45 -8.85 7.69
C ASP A 225 -22.42 -8.24 9.10
N PRO A 226 -23.10 -8.84 10.09
CA PRO A 226 -23.17 -8.31 11.45
C PRO A 226 -21.81 -8.21 12.16
N ILE A 227 -20.86 -9.11 11.85
CA ILE A 227 -19.51 -9.09 12.43
C ILE A 227 -18.72 -7.93 11.83
N VAL A 228 -18.80 -7.76 10.50
CA VAL A 228 -18.18 -6.64 9.79
C VAL A 228 -18.71 -5.31 10.33
N LEU A 229 -20.04 -5.16 10.38
CA LEU A 229 -20.67 -3.92 10.85
C LEU A 229 -20.31 -3.62 12.32
N SER A 230 -20.37 -4.60 13.20
CA SER A 230 -20.05 -4.41 14.62
C SER A 230 -18.58 -4.05 14.83
N THR A 231 -17.67 -4.71 14.14
CA THR A 231 -16.22 -4.44 14.26
C THR A 231 -15.85 -3.07 13.65
N VAL A 232 -16.45 -2.67 12.54
CA VAL A 232 -16.27 -1.31 11.97
C VAL A 232 -16.79 -0.26 12.94
N VAL A 233 -17.97 -0.43 13.53
CA VAL A 233 -18.54 0.51 14.51
C VAL A 233 -17.66 0.60 15.77
N ILE A 234 -17.23 -0.53 16.33
CA ILE A 234 -16.29 -0.55 17.46
C ILE A 234 -14.98 0.16 17.10
N GLY A 235 -14.47 -0.09 15.89
CA GLY A 235 -13.26 0.54 15.38
C GLY A 235 -13.40 2.06 15.28
N VAL A 236 -14.47 2.56 14.68
CA VAL A 236 -14.75 4.01 14.56
C VAL A 236 -14.91 4.67 15.92
N ILE A 237 -15.67 4.07 16.83
CA ILE A 237 -15.85 4.58 18.21
C ILE A 237 -14.50 4.59 18.95
N GLY A 238 -13.74 3.48 18.86
CA GLY A 238 -12.42 3.36 19.49
C GLY A 238 -11.43 4.42 18.98
N ILE A 239 -11.37 4.65 17.66
CA ILE A 239 -10.52 5.68 17.07
C ILE A 239 -11.00 7.08 17.47
N ALA A 240 -12.30 7.35 17.47
CA ALA A 240 -12.84 8.64 17.92
C ALA A 240 -12.48 8.92 19.38
N ALA A 241 -12.63 7.93 20.27
CA ALA A 241 -12.23 8.02 21.66
C ALA A 241 -10.71 8.25 21.80
N PHE A 242 -9.89 7.54 21.00
CA PHE A 242 -8.45 7.74 20.93
C PHE A 242 -8.09 9.17 20.52
N ILE A 243 -8.70 9.71 19.46
CA ILE A 243 -8.48 11.09 19.01
C ILE A 243 -8.80 12.09 20.12
N ILE A 244 -9.96 11.95 20.77
CA ILE A 244 -10.38 12.82 21.88
C ILE A 244 -9.37 12.75 23.04
N GLN A 245 -8.93 11.55 23.40
CA GLN A 245 -7.92 11.33 24.45
C GLN A 245 -6.60 12.01 24.09
N GLN A 246 -6.11 11.84 22.85
CA GLN A 246 -4.83 12.41 22.42
C GLN A 246 -4.87 13.94 22.31
N LEU A 247 -6.00 14.53 21.89
CA LEU A 247 -6.17 16.00 21.84
C LEU A 247 -6.18 16.65 23.22
N LYS A 248 -6.62 15.91 24.26
CA LYS A 248 -6.61 16.37 25.67
C LYS A 248 -5.28 16.14 26.36
N SER A 249 -4.44 15.24 25.85
CA SER A 249 -3.14 14.90 26.45
C SER A 249 -2.15 16.05 26.29
N LYS A 250 -1.33 16.27 27.34
CA LYS A 250 -0.19 17.20 27.29
C LYS A 250 1.00 16.61 26.51
N GLU A 251 1.20 15.30 26.58
CA GLU A 251 2.24 14.54 25.87
C GLU A 251 1.55 13.42 25.06
N PRO A 252 0.92 13.76 23.90
CA PRO A 252 0.20 12.79 23.12
C PRO A 252 1.14 11.75 22.48
N MET A 253 0.71 10.49 22.42
CA MET A 253 1.41 9.42 21.70
C MET A 253 1.41 9.69 20.19
N LEU A 254 0.28 10.17 19.67
CA LEU A 254 0.09 10.60 18.29
C LEU A 254 -0.58 11.98 18.29
N ASP A 255 0.15 13.00 17.87
CA ASP A 255 -0.35 14.37 17.92
C ASP A 255 -1.20 14.71 16.68
N PHE A 256 -2.51 14.72 16.85
CA PHE A 256 -3.47 15.08 15.77
C PHE A 256 -3.42 16.57 15.40
N ARG A 257 -2.70 17.41 16.14
CA ARG A 257 -2.50 18.82 15.81
C ARG A 257 -1.71 19.00 14.50
N VAL A 258 -1.08 17.96 13.98
CA VAL A 258 -0.46 17.95 12.64
C VAL A 258 -1.46 18.34 11.54
N PHE A 259 -2.74 18.06 11.71
CA PHE A 259 -3.79 18.44 10.77
C PHE A 259 -4.14 19.94 10.79
N LYS A 260 -3.65 20.73 11.73
CA LYS A 260 -3.75 22.19 11.68
C LYS A 260 -2.92 22.79 10.54
N TYR A 261 -1.96 22.04 10.01
CA TYR A 261 -1.13 22.44 8.89
C TYR A 261 -1.83 22.06 7.58
N ASP A 262 -2.31 23.08 6.86
CA ASP A 262 -3.15 22.92 5.67
C ASP A 262 -2.52 22.04 4.58
N MET A 263 -1.22 22.22 4.30
CA MET A 263 -0.53 21.40 3.30
C MET A 263 -0.33 19.94 3.76
N PHE A 264 -0.15 19.71 5.07
CA PHE A 264 -0.10 18.35 5.60
C PHE A 264 -1.46 17.66 5.44
N SER A 265 -2.56 18.34 5.78
CA SER A 265 -3.92 17.82 5.65
C SER A 265 -4.27 17.54 4.19
N LEU A 266 -4.03 18.50 3.29
CA LEU A 266 -4.28 18.34 1.86
C LEU A 266 -3.46 17.20 1.25
N SER A 267 -2.15 17.14 1.55
CA SER A 267 -1.27 16.05 1.10
C SER A 267 -1.72 14.70 1.63
N SER A 268 -2.20 14.63 2.86
CA SER A 268 -2.71 13.39 3.46
C SER A 268 -3.96 12.87 2.74
N VAL A 269 -4.90 13.76 2.41
CA VAL A 269 -6.12 13.40 1.63
C VAL A 269 -5.74 12.93 0.22
N ILE A 270 -4.88 13.66 -0.47
CA ILE A 270 -4.43 13.26 -1.82
C ILE A 270 -3.70 11.91 -1.77
N ASN A 271 -2.81 11.69 -0.78
CA ASN A 271 -2.15 10.40 -0.60
C ASN A 271 -3.12 9.25 -0.29
N ALA A 272 -4.19 9.51 0.47
CA ALA A 272 -5.24 8.52 0.71
C ALA A 272 -5.90 8.08 -0.61
N ILE A 273 -6.28 9.03 -1.46
CA ILE A 273 -6.88 8.78 -2.77
C ILE A 273 -5.92 8.00 -3.68
N ILE A 274 -4.65 8.43 -3.76
CA ILE A 274 -3.63 7.74 -4.56
C ILE A 274 -3.42 6.31 -4.05
N THR A 275 -3.47 6.12 -2.74
CA THR A 275 -3.32 4.79 -2.14
C THR A 275 -4.45 3.87 -2.55
N VAL A 276 -5.71 4.33 -2.54
CA VAL A 276 -6.86 3.55 -3.05
C VAL A 276 -6.63 3.14 -4.51
N ALA A 277 -6.22 4.08 -5.35
CA ALA A 277 -5.94 3.79 -6.76
C ALA A 277 -4.77 2.81 -6.95
N LEU A 278 -3.71 2.93 -6.14
CA LEU A 278 -2.57 2.00 -6.16
C LEU A 278 -3.02 0.57 -5.86
N TYR A 279 -3.77 0.39 -4.76
CA TYR A 279 -4.24 -0.92 -4.34
C TYR A 279 -5.25 -1.52 -5.33
N ALA A 280 -6.08 -0.68 -5.99
CA ALA A 280 -6.95 -1.14 -7.08
C ALA A 280 -6.14 -1.85 -8.17
N GLY A 281 -5.06 -1.25 -8.66
CA GLY A 281 -4.21 -1.88 -9.67
C GLY A 281 -3.46 -3.11 -9.16
N MET A 282 -2.95 -3.07 -7.92
CA MET A 282 -2.25 -4.21 -7.31
C MET A 282 -3.17 -5.43 -7.10
N PHE A 283 -4.46 -5.21 -6.92
CA PHE A 283 -5.44 -6.26 -6.67
C PHE A 283 -6.12 -6.75 -7.96
N LEU A 284 -6.65 -5.83 -8.78
CA LEU A 284 -7.44 -6.20 -9.96
C LEU A 284 -6.60 -6.80 -11.09
N ILE A 285 -5.38 -6.30 -11.33
CA ILE A 285 -4.54 -6.81 -12.42
C ILE A 285 -4.16 -8.28 -12.24
N PRO A 286 -3.67 -8.75 -11.07
CA PRO A 286 -3.44 -10.17 -10.86
C PRO A 286 -4.70 -11.03 -10.99
N ILE A 287 -5.86 -10.57 -10.50
CA ILE A 287 -7.13 -11.28 -10.63
C ILE A 287 -7.48 -11.44 -12.11
N TYR A 288 -7.43 -10.36 -12.88
CA TYR A 288 -7.68 -10.40 -14.32
C TYR A 288 -6.74 -11.39 -15.02
N LEU A 289 -5.43 -11.30 -14.78
CA LEU A 289 -4.43 -12.13 -15.45
C LEU A 289 -4.55 -13.61 -15.07
N GLN A 290 -4.73 -13.93 -13.79
CA GLN A 290 -4.71 -15.30 -13.31
C GLN A 290 -6.07 -15.99 -13.44
N ASN A 291 -7.17 -15.32 -13.06
CA ASN A 291 -8.47 -15.95 -13.00
C ASN A 291 -9.24 -15.85 -14.34
N LEU A 292 -8.99 -14.82 -15.16
CA LEU A 292 -9.76 -14.61 -16.40
C LEU A 292 -8.96 -14.94 -17.65
N VAL A 293 -7.68 -14.54 -17.71
CA VAL A 293 -6.81 -14.85 -18.86
C VAL A 293 -6.10 -16.20 -18.69
N GLY A 294 -6.01 -16.73 -17.45
CA GLY A 294 -5.42 -18.03 -17.16
C GLY A 294 -3.89 -18.05 -17.06
N PHE A 295 -3.27 -16.89 -16.78
CA PHE A 295 -1.83 -16.81 -16.56
C PHE A 295 -1.42 -17.44 -15.23
N THR A 296 -0.21 -18.03 -15.20
CA THR A 296 0.40 -18.44 -13.94
C THR A 296 0.76 -17.23 -13.08
N ALA A 297 0.95 -17.45 -11.78
CA ALA A 297 1.41 -16.39 -10.86
C ALA A 297 2.76 -15.78 -11.30
N LEU A 298 3.66 -16.60 -11.84
CA LEU A 298 4.93 -16.15 -12.40
C LEU A 298 4.74 -15.26 -13.63
N GLN A 299 3.90 -15.69 -14.59
CA GLN A 299 3.60 -14.90 -15.79
C GLN A 299 2.95 -13.55 -15.43
N SER A 300 2.05 -13.55 -14.46
CA SER A 300 1.43 -12.34 -13.92
C SER A 300 2.47 -11.41 -13.28
N GLY A 301 3.39 -11.96 -12.49
CA GLY A 301 4.51 -11.22 -11.90
C GLY A 301 5.46 -10.64 -12.95
N LEU A 302 5.79 -11.41 -13.99
CA LEU A 302 6.65 -10.96 -15.08
C LEU A 302 6.01 -9.81 -15.88
N LEU A 303 4.68 -9.82 -16.06
CA LEU A 303 3.96 -8.71 -16.67
C LEU A 303 4.09 -7.41 -15.86
N MET A 304 4.07 -7.51 -14.54
CA MET A 304 4.16 -6.34 -13.66
C MET A 304 5.61 -5.84 -13.49
N LEU A 305 6.62 -6.66 -13.79
CA LEU A 305 8.04 -6.35 -13.58
C LEU A 305 8.53 -5.10 -14.32
N PRO A 306 8.19 -4.84 -15.61
CA PRO A 306 8.59 -3.60 -16.29
C PRO A 306 8.09 -2.34 -15.58
N GLY A 307 6.86 -2.35 -15.06
CA GLY A 307 6.35 -1.26 -14.24
C GLY A 307 7.15 -1.04 -12.96
N ALA A 308 7.57 -2.13 -12.30
CA ALA A 308 8.44 -2.07 -11.14
C ALA A 308 9.81 -1.46 -11.44
N LEU A 309 10.41 -1.84 -12.58
CA LEU A 309 11.69 -1.26 -13.02
C LEU A 309 11.55 0.23 -13.34
N VAL A 310 10.43 0.64 -13.94
CA VAL A 310 10.13 2.07 -14.13
C VAL A 310 10.04 2.79 -12.79
N MET A 311 9.34 2.24 -11.80
CA MET A 311 9.27 2.83 -10.46
C MET A 311 10.64 2.89 -9.78
N LEU A 312 11.48 1.86 -9.95
CA LEU A 312 12.84 1.80 -9.42
C LEU A 312 13.67 2.99 -9.91
N VAL A 313 13.64 3.26 -11.21
CA VAL A 313 14.41 4.35 -11.81
C VAL A 313 13.79 5.71 -11.52
N MET A 314 12.46 5.81 -11.64
CA MET A 314 11.77 7.08 -11.54
C MET A 314 11.58 7.61 -10.13
N SER A 315 11.56 6.75 -9.09
CA SER A 315 11.35 7.21 -7.72
C SER A 315 12.44 8.18 -7.22
N PRO A 316 13.75 7.90 -7.37
CA PRO A 316 14.81 8.87 -7.04
C PRO A 316 14.76 10.12 -7.95
N ILE A 317 14.47 9.95 -9.24
CA ILE A 317 14.37 11.06 -10.19
C ILE A 317 13.24 11.99 -9.79
N SER A 318 12.09 11.43 -9.44
CA SER A 318 10.93 12.17 -8.95
C SER A 318 11.23 12.95 -7.66
N GLY A 319 12.03 12.37 -6.76
CA GLY A 319 12.50 13.05 -5.56
C GLY A 319 13.40 14.25 -5.87
N ILE A 320 14.35 14.09 -6.80
CA ILE A 320 15.22 15.18 -7.26
C ILE A 320 14.40 16.26 -7.98
N LEU A 321 13.46 15.84 -8.81
CA LEU A 321 12.59 16.74 -9.55
C LEU A 321 11.68 17.53 -8.59
N PHE A 322 11.16 16.89 -7.55
CA PHE A 322 10.43 17.56 -6.47
C PHE A 322 11.25 18.68 -5.82
N ASP A 323 12.53 18.43 -5.55
CA ASP A 323 13.39 19.43 -4.94
C ASP A 323 13.62 20.65 -5.87
N LYS A 324 13.53 20.47 -7.19
CA LYS A 324 13.68 21.54 -8.19
C LYS A 324 12.39 22.30 -8.50
N VAL A 325 11.32 21.57 -8.86
CA VAL A 325 10.08 22.17 -9.40
C VAL A 325 8.94 22.26 -8.38
N GLY A 326 9.05 21.53 -7.27
CA GLY A 326 8.03 21.49 -6.22
C GLY A 326 6.95 20.41 -6.44
N PRO A 327 5.96 20.31 -5.54
CA PRO A 327 4.99 19.21 -5.52
C PRO A 327 3.92 19.33 -6.62
N ARG A 328 3.43 20.56 -6.90
CA ARG A 328 2.25 20.79 -7.74
C ARG A 328 2.42 20.28 -9.17
N PRO A 329 3.49 20.62 -9.92
CA PRO A 329 3.66 20.13 -11.30
C PRO A 329 3.78 18.62 -11.37
N LEU A 330 4.51 18.00 -10.43
CA LEU A 330 4.66 16.55 -10.37
C LEU A 330 3.33 15.85 -10.10
N ALA A 331 2.55 16.38 -9.15
CA ALA A 331 1.25 15.84 -8.82
C ALA A 331 0.27 15.91 -10.00
N ILE A 332 0.23 17.04 -10.72
CA ILE A 332 -0.66 17.21 -11.88
C ILE A 332 -0.27 16.23 -12.99
N VAL A 333 1.01 16.20 -13.38
CA VAL A 333 1.49 15.33 -14.48
C VAL A 333 1.31 13.85 -14.09
N GLY A 334 1.72 13.46 -12.88
CA GLY A 334 1.59 12.09 -12.42
C GLY A 334 0.13 11.63 -12.33
N LEU A 335 -0.79 12.48 -11.83
CA LEU A 335 -2.22 12.15 -11.77
C LEU A 335 -2.86 12.12 -13.15
N LEU A 336 -2.51 13.02 -14.07
CA LEU A 336 -2.99 12.97 -15.46
C LEU A 336 -2.63 11.62 -16.11
N ILE A 337 -1.38 11.21 -16.02
CA ILE A 337 -0.92 9.92 -16.55
C ILE A 337 -1.67 8.78 -15.87
N THR A 338 -1.83 8.83 -14.54
CA THR A 338 -2.52 7.78 -13.79
C THR A 338 -4.01 7.71 -14.14
N VAL A 339 -4.70 8.84 -14.32
CA VAL A 339 -6.12 8.88 -14.75
C VAL A 339 -6.27 8.22 -16.12
N VAL A 340 -5.49 8.67 -17.11
CA VAL A 340 -5.55 8.14 -18.48
C VAL A 340 -5.29 6.64 -18.49
N THR A 341 -4.20 6.20 -17.88
CA THR A 341 -3.83 4.77 -17.87
C THR A 341 -4.77 3.90 -17.04
N THR A 342 -5.37 4.44 -15.97
CA THR A 342 -6.39 3.72 -15.20
C THR A 342 -7.70 3.62 -15.98
N TYR A 343 -8.03 4.65 -16.76
CA TYR A 343 -9.16 4.62 -17.68
C TYR A 343 -8.95 3.59 -18.81
N GLU A 344 -7.76 3.48 -19.38
CA GLU A 344 -7.45 2.44 -20.38
C GLU A 344 -7.69 1.03 -19.85
N PHE A 345 -7.49 0.76 -18.56
CA PHE A 345 -7.84 -0.53 -17.97
C PHE A 345 -9.35 -0.80 -17.91
N THR A 346 -10.22 0.17 -18.20
CA THR A 346 -11.67 -0.06 -18.31
C THR A 346 -12.08 -0.72 -19.64
N THR A 347 -11.14 -0.84 -20.57
CA THR A 347 -11.37 -1.43 -21.90
C THR A 347 -10.79 -2.85 -22.03
N LEU A 348 -10.36 -3.46 -20.93
CA LEU A 348 -9.82 -4.82 -20.94
C LEU A 348 -10.84 -5.84 -21.43
N THR A 349 -10.35 -6.79 -22.23
CA THR A 349 -11.10 -7.96 -22.72
C THR A 349 -10.24 -9.20 -22.55
N ILE A 350 -10.83 -10.39 -22.62
CA ILE A 350 -10.08 -11.66 -22.56
C ILE A 350 -9.03 -11.80 -23.67
N ASN A 351 -9.18 -11.05 -24.77
CA ASN A 351 -8.28 -11.07 -25.92
C ASN A 351 -7.29 -9.90 -25.95
N THR A 352 -7.22 -9.10 -24.88
CA THR A 352 -6.31 -7.95 -24.83
C THR A 352 -4.86 -8.42 -24.94
N PRO A 353 -4.05 -7.87 -25.88
CA PRO A 353 -2.68 -8.31 -26.09
C PRO A 353 -1.82 -8.13 -24.84
N TYR A 354 -0.99 -9.12 -24.52
CA TYR A 354 -0.08 -9.09 -23.38
C TYR A 354 0.79 -7.83 -23.34
N MET A 355 1.41 -7.47 -24.48
CA MET A 355 2.31 -6.32 -24.56
C MET A 355 1.58 -4.98 -24.32
N TYR A 356 0.31 -4.89 -24.68
CA TYR A 356 -0.52 -3.72 -24.41
C TYR A 356 -0.71 -3.50 -22.91
N ILE A 357 -1.02 -4.57 -22.17
CA ILE A 357 -1.19 -4.52 -20.70
C ILE A 357 0.12 -4.15 -20.03
N VAL A 358 1.25 -4.72 -20.45
CA VAL A 358 2.61 -4.38 -19.99
C VAL A 358 2.89 -2.89 -20.17
N LEU A 359 2.61 -2.35 -21.36
CA LEU A 359 2.87 -0.94 -21.69
C LEU A 359 2.03 0.01 -20.84
N ILE A 360 0.71 -0.22 -20.74
CA ILE A 360 -0.17 0.63 -19.93
C ILE A 360 0.23 0.55 -18.46
N TYR A 361 0.54 -0.66 -17.95
CA TYR A 361 0.96 -0.83 -16.56
C TYR A 361 2.29 -0.09 -16.29
N ALA A 362 3.25 -0.13 -17.21
CA ALA A 362 4.52 0.58 -17.09
C ALA A 362 4.34 2.11 -17.13
N ILE A 363 3.48 2.64 -18.01
CA ILE A 363 3.15 4.07 -18.08
C ILE A 363 2.43 4.51 -16.80
N ARG A 364 1.51 3.71 -16.29
CA ARG A 364 0.83 3.96 -15.03
C ARG A 364 1.83 4.00 -13.87
N ALA A 365 2.77 3.06 -13.82
CA ALA A 365 3.84 3.00 -12.83
C ALA A 365 4.73 4.25 -12.86
N PHE A 366 5.03 4.78 -14.06
CA PHE A 366 5.72 6.05 -14.25
C PHE A 366 4.93 7.21 -13.61
N GLY A 367 3.64 7.34 -13.91
CA GLY A 367 2.77 8.35 -13.28
C GLY A 367 2.75 8.24 -11.76
N MET A 368 2.53 7.04 -11.22
CA MET A 368 2.47 6.78 -9.78
C MET A 368 3.77 7.09 -9.04
N SER A 369 4.94 6.89 -9.68
CA SER A 369 6.23 7.22 -9.09
C SER A 369 6.43 8.71 -8.86
N MET A 370 5.72 9.57 -9.63
CA MET A 370 5.75 11.03 -9.47
C MET A 370 4.83 11.55 -8.37
N LEU A 371 3.98 10.69 -7.77
CA LEU A 371 2.92 11.11 -6.87
C LEU A 371 3.27 10.87 -5.41
N MET A 372 3.50 9.62 -5.05
CA MET A 372 3.41 9.16 -3.67
C MET A 372 4.41 9.87 -2.75
N MET A 373 5.70 9.85 -3.12
CA MET A 373 6.76 10.45 -2.31
C MET A 373 6.77 11.98 -2.37
N PRO A 374 6.63 12.64 -3.53
CA PRO A 374 6.56 14.09 -3.60
C PRO A 374 5.41 14.70 -2.81
N ILE A 375 4.21 14.15 -2.90
CA ILE A 375 3.04 14.67 -2.18
C ILE A 375 3.20 14.50 -0.67
N MET A 376 3.67 13.33 -0.22
CA MET A 376 3.96 13.06 1.19
C MET A 376 5.04 14.00 1.73
N THR A 377 6.10 14.23 0.96
CA THR A 377 7.18 15.15 1.32
C THR A 377 6.69 16.59 1.42
N ALA A 378 5.79 17.01 0.53
CA ALA A 378 5.18 18.34 0.56
C ALA A 378 4.45 18.60 1.88
N GLY A 379 3.62 17.66 2.33
CA GLY A 379 2.95 17.73 3.61
C GLY A 379 3.93 17.80 4.79
N MET A 380 4.93 16.92 4.80
CA MET A 380 5.92 16.86 5.87
C MET A 380 6.79 18.11 5.96
N ASN A 381 7.04 18.83 4.85
CA ASN A 381 7.83 20.06 4.83
C ASN A 381 7.17 21.25 5.55
N GLN A 382 5.85 21.21 5.76
CA GLN A 382 5.16 22.24 6.52
C GLN A 382 5.32 22.04 8.04
N LEU A 383 5.49 20.79 8.47
CA LEU A 383 5.57 20.46 9.88
C LEU A 383 6.87 20.98 10.51
N PRO A 384 6.83 21.49 11.76
CA PRO A 384 8.02 21.75 12.55
C PRO A 384 8.72 20.44 12.91
N GLN A 385 10.03 20.50 13.12
CA GLN A 385 10.87 19.31 13.31
C GLN A 385 10.42 18.40 14.46
N HIS A 386 9.90 19.00 15.56
CA HIS A 386 9.41 18.23 16.71
C HIS A 386 8.14 17.41 16.40
N LEU A 387 7.38 17.76 15.36
CA LEU A 387 6.19 17.00 14.91
C LEU A 387 6.51 15.98 13.81
N ASN A 388 7.75 15.88 13.32
CA ASN A 388 8.08 14.97 12.21
C ASN A 388 7.73 13.52 12.53
N SER A 389 8.01 13.02 13.74
CA SER A 389 7.67 11.64 14.13
C SER A 389 6.17 11.41 14.15
N HIS A 390 5.39 12.36 14.68
CA HIS A 390 3.92 12.29 14.68
C HIS A 390 3.34 12.37 13.27
N GLY A 391 3.84 13.30 12.45
CA GLY A 391 3.44 13.41 11.04
C GLY A 391 3.73 12.15 10.23
N THR A 392 4.90 11.54 10.46
CA THR A 392 5.29 10.27 9.82
C THR A 392 4.36 9.14 10.23
N ALA A 393 4.12 8.96 11.53
CA ALA A 393 3.21 7.95 12.05
C ALA A 393 1.80 8.16 11.50
N MET A 394 1.29 9.41 11.51
CA MET A 394 -0.02 9.76 10.98
C MET A 394 -0.14 9.45 9.49
N SER A 395 0.82 9.85 8.66
CA SER A 395 0.83 9.57 7.22
C SER A 395 0.82 8.07 6.93
N ASN A 396 1.60 7.27 7.67
CA ASN A 396 1.63 5.83 7.50
C ASN A 396 0.33 5.16 8.00
N THR A 397 -0.25 5.64 9.10
CA THR A 397 -1.54 5.18 9.61
C THR A 397 -2.65 5.42 8.58
N LEU A 398 -2.75 6.65 8.04
CA LEU A 398 -3.72 6.99 7.01
C LEU A 398 -3.53 6.14 5.75
N ARG A 399 -2.29 5.90 5.33
CA ARG A 399 -2.01 5.05 4.19
C ARG A 399 -2.46 3.61 4.43
N GLN A 400 -2.24 3.05 5.63
CA GLN A 400 -2.70 1.70 5.97
C GLN A 400 -4.23 1.60 5.95
N ILE A 401 -4.92 2.56 6.56
CA ILE A 401 -6.39 2.63 6.55
C ILE A 401 -6.91 2.78 5.12
N SER A 402 -6.35 3.72 4.36
CA SER A 402 -6.75 3.97 2.97
C SER A 402 -6.49 2.77 2.06
N GLY A 403 -5.42 2.02 2.31
CA GLY A 403 -5.14 0.77 1.60
C GLY A 403 -6.18 -0.30 1.89
N SER A 404 -6.52 -0.50 3.16
CA SER A 404 -7.53 -1.47 3.58
C SER A 404 -8.92 -1.10 3.03
N ILE A 405 -9.36 0.15 3.25
CA ILE A 405 -10.63 0.67 2.70
C ILE A 405 -10.64 0.57 1.17
N GLY A 406 -9.54 0.96 0.53
CA GLY A 406 -9.43 0.93 -0.93
C GLY A 406 -9.58 -0.47 -1.50
N THR A 407 -8.88 -1.44 -0.91
CA THR A 407 -8.99 -2.84 -1.34
C THR A 407 -10.41 -3.36 -1.16
N SER A 408 -11.00 -3.17 0.02
CA SER A 408 -12.37 -3.62 0.31
C SER A 408 -13.40 -2.96 -0.62
N LEU A 409 -13.33 -1.64 -0.80
CA LEU A 409 -14.22 -0.89 -1.68
C LEU A 409 -14.14 -1.39 -3.13
N ILE A 410 -12.93 -1.55 -3.65
CA ILE A 410 -12.71 -2.02 -5.02
C ILE A 410 -13.18 -3.47 -5.19
N THR A 411 -12.95 -4.34 -4.20
CA THR A 411 -13.46 -5.71 -4.21
C THR A 411 -14.98 -5.74 -4.21
N THR A 412 -15.63 -4.95 -3.35
CA THR A 412 -17.09 -4.83 -3.29
C THR A 412 -17.66 -4.35 -4.64
N ILE A 413 -17.06 -3.31 -5.23
CA ILE A 413 -17.49 -2.81 -6.55
C ILE A 413 -17.33 -3.92 -7.59
N TYR A 414 -16.18 -4.58 -7.65
CA TYR A 414 -15.94 -5.68 -8.58
C TYR A 414 -16.99 -6.80 -8.44
N THR A 415 -17.23 -7.27 -7.22
CA THR A 415 -18.17 -8.37 -6.95
C THR A 415 -19.61 -7.98 -7.30
N ASN A 416 -20.07 -6.81 -6.83
CA ASN A 416 -21.42 -6.34 -7.10
C ASN A 416 -21.66 -6.08 -8.59
N ARG A 417 -20.68 -5.49 -9.29
CA ARG A 417 -20.79 -5.23 -10.73
C ARG A 417 -20.73 -6.51 -11.54
N THR A 418 -19.91 -7.49 -11.15
CA THR A 418 -19.90 -8.83 -11.75
C THR A 418 -21.27 -9.49 -11.63
N THR A 419 -21.86 -9.48 -10.43
CA THR A 419 -23.21 -10.04 -10.21
C THR A 419 -24.27 -9.31 -11.03
N PHE A 420 -24.20 -7.97 -11.09
CA PHE A 420 -25.11 -7.17 -11.89
C PHE A 420 -25.02 -7.51 -13.39
N HIS A 421 -23.81 -7.59 -13.94
CA HIS A 421 -23.61 -7.92 -15.35
C HIS A 421 -24.04 -9.36 -15.66
N TYR A 422 -23.76 -10.30 -14.74
CA TYR A 422 -24.21 -11.68 -14.88
C TYR A 422 -25.75 -11.78 -14.91
N ALA A 423 -26.44 -11.13 -13.98
CA ALA A 423 -27.89 -11.07 -13.94
C ALA A 423 -28.47 -10.40 -15.21
N SER A 424 -27.88 -9.28 -15.65
CA SER A 424 -28.29 -8.60 -16.88
C SER A 424 -28.13 -9.47 -18.14
N MET A 425 -27.06 -10.26 -18.22
CA MET A 425 -26.87 -11.22 -19.33
C MET A 425 -27.90 -12.36 -19.25
N ALA A 426 -28.20 -12.85 -18.05
CA ALA A 426 -29.23 -13.87 -17.85
C ALA A 426 -30.63 -13.37 -18.25
N ASP A 427 -30.98 -12.12 -17.87
CA ASP A 427 -32.26 -11.49 -18.23
C ASP A 427 -32.38 -11.24 -19.73
N GLN A 428 -31.28 -10.93 -20.42
CA GLN A 428 -31.25 -10.78 -21.89
C GLN A 428 -31.36 -12.11 -22.61
N THR A 429 -31.07 -13.23 -21.93
CA THR A 429 -31.22 -14.59 -22.47
C THR A 429 -32.70 -14.98 -22.41
N ASN A 430 -33.48 -14.47 -23.38
CA ASN A 430 -34.91 -14.75 -23.45
C ASN A 430 -35.15 -16.20 -23.95
N THR A 431 -35.38 -17.11 -23.01
CA THR A 431 -35.72 -18.51 -23.31
C THR A 431 -37.06 -18.65 -24.03
N ALA A 432 -37.88 -17.60 -24.08
CA ALA A 432 -39.13 -17.57 -24.87
C ALA A 432 -38.89 -17.12 -26.33
N ASP A 433 -37.68 -16.68 -26.69
CA ASP A 433 -37.33 -16.35 -28.07
C ASP A 433 -37.11 -17.63 -28.91
N PRO A 434 -37.96 -17.89 -29.90
CA PRO A 434 -37.84 -19.08 -30.75
C PRO A 434 -36.50 -19.15 -31.50
N SER A 435 -35.89 -18.00 -31.82
CA SER A 435 -34.60 -17.95 -32.52
C SER A 435 -33.45 -18.39 -31.61
N PHE A 436 -33.47 -17.96 -30.37
CA PHE A 436 -32.50 -18.39 -29.36
C PHE A 436 -32.63 -19.89 -29.09
N MET A 437 -33.84 -20.38 -28.87
CA MET A 437 -34.08 -21.81 -28.60
C MET A 437 -33.69 -22.70 -29.76
N SER A 438 -33.97 -22.29 -31.01
CA SER A 438 -33.55 -23.05 -32.20
C SER A 438 -32.02 -23.09 -32.34
N THR A 439 -31.33 -21.99 -32.07
CA THR A 439 -29.85 -21.90 -32.06
C THR A 439 -29.26 -22.76 -30.94
N LEU A 440 -29.84 -22.73 -29.76
CA LEU A 440 -29.40 -23.56 -28.63
C LEU A 440 -29.56 -25.06 -28.95
N GLN A 441 -30.75 -25.48 -29.51
CA GLN A 441 -30.99 -26.85 -29.89
C GLN A 441 -30.04 -27.34 -31.00
N SER A 442 -29.81 -26.53 -32.04
CA SER A 442 -28.87 -26.85 -33.11
C SER A 442 -27.44 -27.00 -32.59
N THR A 443 -27.03 -26.13 -31.63
CA THR A 443 -25.72 -26.21 -30.98
C THR A 443 -25.59 -27.48 -30.13
N ILE A 444 -26.63 -27.85 -29.37
CA ILE A 444 -26.66 -29.10 -28.61
C ILE A 444 -26.53 -30.31 -29.53
N GLN A 445 -27.30 -30.35 -30.65
CA GLN A 445 -27.24 -31.44 -31.61
C GLN A 445 -25.87 -31.57 -32.28
N SER A 446 -25.29 -30.45 -32.73
CA SER A 446 -23.96 -30.43 -33.33
C SER A 446 -22.87 -30.86 -32.35
N THR A 447 -22.98 -30.46 -31.08
CA THR A 447 -22.07 -30.88 -30.00
C THR A 447 -22.21 -32.38 -29.73
N ALA A 448 -23.43 -32.90 -29.64
CA ALA A 448 -23.68 -34.34 -29.46
C ALA A 448 -23.04 -35.17 -30.58
N GLN A 449 -23.18 -34.71 -31.82
CA GLN A 449 -22.60 -35.39 -33.00
C GLN A 449 -21.07 -35.29 -33.01
N SER A 450 -20.50 -34.10 -32.76
CA SER A 450 -19.05 -33.88 -32.84
C SER A 450 -18.29 -34.58 -31.73
N MET A 451 -18.86 -34.64 -30.52
CA MET A 451 -18.24 -35.27 -29.36
C MET A 451 -18.62 -36.74 -29.15
N HIS A 452 -19.55 -37.27 -29.98
CA HIS A 452 -20.09 -38.64 -29.87
C HIS A 452 -20.69 -38.95 -28.49
N ILE A 453 -21.45 -38.01 -27.92
CA ILE A 453 -22.08 -38.09 -26.59
C ILE A 453 -23.62 -38.05 -26.72
N SER A 454 -24.33 -38.41 -25.65
CA SER A 454 -25.80 -38.32 -25.64
C SER A 454 -26.26 -36.85 -25.71
N LEU A 455 -27.49 -36.63 -26.20
CA LEU A 455 -28.09 -35.28 -26.22
C LEU A 455 -28.16 -34.64 -24.84
N GLU A 456 -28.44 -35.43 -23.80
CA GLU A 456 -28.46 -34.95 -22.43
C GLU A 456 -27.06 -34.48 -21.95
N GLN A 457 -26.03 -35.25 -22.24
CA GLN A 457 -24.64 -34.87 -21.95
C GLN A 457 -24.22 -33.63 -22.76
N ALA A 458 -24.61 -33.54 -24.02
CA ALA A 458 -24.34 -32.36 -24.85
C ALA A 458 -25.07 -31.12 -24.34
N GLN A 459 -26.30 -31.26 -23.86
CA GLN A 459 -27.05 -30.17 -23.25
C GLN A 459 -26.35 -29.66 -21.99
N GLN A 460 -25.95 -30.54 -21.07
CA GLN A 460 -25.21 -30.18 -19.89
C GLN A 460 -23.89 -29.48 -20.24
N TYR A 461 -23.17 -29.97 -21.22
CA TYR A 461 -21.92 -29.39 -21.69
C TYR A 461 -22.13 -27.96 -22.26
N VAL A 462 -23.10 -27.79 -23.16
CA VAL A 462 -23.40 -26.48 -23.78
C VAL A 462 -23.89 -25.49 -22.77
N VAL A 463 -24.79 -25.86 -21.85
CA VAL A 463 -25.25 -24.99 -20.77
C VAL A 463 -24.08 -24.59 -19.87
N LYS A 464 -23.23 -25.53 -19.44
CA LYS A 464 -22.05 -25.23 -18.63
C LYS A 464 -21.07 -24.31 -19.36
N TYR A 465 -20.88 -24.52 -20.67
CA TYR A 465 -20.02 -23.64 -21.47
C TYR A 465 -20.57 -22.21 -21.57
N LEU A 466 -21.87 -22.07 -21.88
CA LEU A 466 -22.52 -20.76 -21.99
C LEU A 466 -22.53 -20.00 -20.65
N THR A 467 -22.86 -20.68 -19.56
CA THR A 467 -22.83 -20.08 -18.22
C THR A 467 -21.40 -19.70 -17.82
N GLY A 468 -20.41 -20.53 -18.18
CA GLY A 468 -18.98 -20.20 -17.96
C GLY A 468 -18.54 -18.98 -18.74
N GLN A 469 -18.95 -18.83 -20.00
CA GLN A 469 -18.68 -17.66 -20.84
C GLN A 469 -19.37 -16.39 -20.30
N ALA A 470 -20.64 -16.52 -19.88
CA ALA A 470 -21.36 -15.41 -19.25
C ALA A 470 -20.66 -14.95 -17.95
N GLN A 471 -20.25 -15.90 -17.12
CA GLN A 471 -19.51 -15.59 -15.88
C GLN A 471 -18.17 -14.92 -16.17
N LEU A 472 -17.42 -15.42 -17.17
CA LEU A 472 -16.14 -14.86 -17.58
C LEU A 472 -16.29 -13.42 -18.08
N ASN A 473 -17.24 -13.17 -18.97
CA ASN A 473 -17.51 -11.84 -19.49
C ASN A 473 -17.99 -10.88 -18.38
N SER A 474 -18.85 -11.34 -17.49
CA SER A 474 -19.33 -10.55 -16.36
C SER A 474 -18.21 -10.18 -15.41
N ASN A 475 -17.25 -11.08 -15.16
CA ASN A 475 -16.06 -10.79 -14.37
C ASN A 475 -15.18 -9.73 -15.04
N VAL A 476 -14.98 -9.80 -16.37
CA VAL A 476 -14.22 -8.77 -17.10
C VAL A 476 -14.91 -7.41 -17.00
N MET A 477 -16.24 -7.35 -17.20
CA MET A 477 -17.01 -6.12 -17.08
C MET A 477 -16.99 -5.57 -15.66
N GLY A 478 -17.06 -6.44 -14.64
CA GLY A 478 -16.92 -6.05 -13.23
C GLY A 478 -15.56 -5.43 -12.90
N ILE A 479 -14.46 -5.98 -13.47
CA ILE A 479 -13.12 -5.39 -13.36
C ILE A 479 -13.06 -4.03 -14.05
N ASN A 480 -13.62 -3.90 -15.26
CA ASN A 480 -13.64 -2.67 -16.01
C ASN A 480 -14.37 -1.56 -15.23
N ASP A 481 -15.52 -1.88 -14.64
CA ASP A 481 -16.28 -0.96 -13.78
C ASP A 481 -15.47 -0.57 -12.52
N ALA A 482 -14.79 -1.51 -11.89
CA ALA A 482 -13.94 -1.21 -10.73
C ALA A 482 -12.77 -0.27 -11.09
N PHE A 483 -12.16 -0.42 -12.28
CA PHE A 483 -11.17 0.53 -12.79
C PHE A 483 -11.76 1.89 -13.12
N MET A 484 -13.02 1.96 -13.60
CA MET A 484 -13.73 3.22 -13.82
C MET A 484 -13.87 4.01 -12.51
N TRP A 485 -14.29 3.35 -11.42
CA TRP A 485 -14.34 3.98 -10.11
C TRP A 485 -12.96 4.43 -9.61
N ALA A 486 -11.93 3.61 -9.80
CA ALA A 486 -10.56 3.97 -9.45
C ALA A 486 -10.06 5.20 -10.24
N ALA A 487 -10.41 5.31 -11.52
CA ALA A 487 -10.11 6.49 -12.35
C ALA A 487 -10.84 7.73 -11.81
N GLY A 488 -12.11 7.59 -11.40
CA GLY A 488 -12.88 8.66 -10.75
C GLY A 488 -12.22 9.20 -9.48
N PHE A 489 -11.70 8.32 -8.62
CA PHE A 489 -10.91 8.75 -7.45
C PHE A 489 -9.63 9.49 -7.87
N CYS A 490 -8.93 9.04 -8.91
CA CYS A 490 -7.75 9.74 -9.42
C CYS A 490 -8.10 11.16 -9.93
N VAL A 491 -9.25 11.35 -10.56
CA VAL A 491 -9.73 12.69 -11.00
C VAL A 491 -9.95 13.60 -9.80
N ILE A 492 -10.57 13.11 -8.73
CA ILE A 492 -10.71 13.89 -7.48
C ILE A 492 -9.32 14.28 -6.95
N GLY A 493 -8.37 13.35 -6.92
CA GLY A 493 -6.99 13.62 -6.54
C GLY A 493 -6.33 14.70 -7.43
N LEU A 494 -6.59 14.67 -8.74
CA LEU A 494 -6.09 15.66 -9.69
C LEU A 494 -6.62 17.07 -9.39
N VAL A 495 -7.92 17.20 -9.12
CA VAL A 495 -8.53 18.49 -8.74
C VAL A 495 -7.90 19.01 -7.44
N LEU A 496 -7.77 18.16 -6.43
CA LEU A 496 -7.14 18.54 -5.16
C LEU A 496 -5.67 18.92 -5.32
N SER A 497 -4.94 18.31 -6.25
CA SER A 497 -3.53 18.60 -6.49
C SER A 497 -3.27 20.03 -7.01
N LEU A 498 -4.28 20.68 -7.60
CA LEU A 498 -4.21 22.06 -8.04
C LEU A 498 -3.99 23.04 -6.88
N PHE A 499 -4.40 22.66 -5.67
CA PHE A 499 -4.24 23.47 -4.46
C PHE A 499 -2.92 23.24 -3.72
N LEU A 500 -2.07 22.31 -4.19
CA LEU A 500 -0.76 22.09 -3.60
C LEU A 500 0.16 23.30 -3.76
N ARG A 501 0.87 23.67 -2.69
CA ARG A 501 1.84 24.77 -2.64
C ARG A 501 3.21 24.26 -2.21
N ASP A 502 4.27 24.92 -2.69
CA ASP A 502 5.64 24.64 -2.23
C ASP A 502 5.98 25.53 -1.01
N VAL A 503 5.70 25.00 0.16
CA VAL A 503 5.92 25.69 1.44
C VAL A 503 7.39 26.10 1.67
N ARG A 504 8.35 25.45 1.01
CA ARG A 504 9.79 25.81 1.10
C ARG A 504 10.04 27.16 0.47
N LYS A 505 9.44 27.42 -0.70
CA LYS A 505 9.56 28.72 -1.40
C LYS A 505 8.90 29.83 -0.57
N ASP A 506 7.75 29.56 0.03
CA ASP A 506 7.06 30.51 0.90
C ASP A 506 7.88 30.86 2.13
N LYS A 507 8.54 29.89 2.77
CA LYS A 507 9.42 30.11 3.92
C LYS A 507 10.66 30.92 3.52
N LEU A 508 11.28 30.62 2.38
CA LEU A 508 12.43 31.32 1.89
C LEU A 508 12.10 32.79 1.57
N HIS A 509 10.96 33.01 0.90
CA HIS A 509 10.49 34.35 0.57
C HIS A 509 10.21 35.20 1.82
N ARG A 510 9.59 34.60 2.85
CA ARG A 510 9.37 35.26 4.15
C ARG A 510 10.67 35.57 4.87
N LYS A 511 11.66 34.67 4.80
CA LYS A 511 12.98 34.89 5.41
C LYS A 511 13.72 36.03 4.73
N ASN A 512 13.76 36.03 3.39
CA ASN A 512 14.42 37.09 2.62
C ASN A 512 13.73 38.44 2.85
N LYS A 513 12.39 38.48 2.92
CA LYS A 513 11.65 39.71 3.22
C LYS A 513 11.90 40.22 4.67
N ALA A 514 12.07 39.30 5.63
CA ALA A 514 12.45 39.68 7.00
C ALA A 514 13.88 40.19 7.08
N GLU A 515 14.82 39.62 6.33
CA GLU A 515 16.20 40.09 6.22
C GLU A 515 16.26 41.48 5.53
N GLU A 516 15.47 41.69 4.45
CA GLU A 516 15.35 43.02 3.82
C GLU A 516 14.79 44.07 4.80
N LEU A 517 13.78 43.72 5.60
CA LEU A 517 13.20 44.61 6.59
C LEU A 517 14.19 44.98 7.73
N THR A 518 15.08 44.06 8.07
CA THR A 518 16.14 44.32 9.08
C THR A 518 17.30 45.13 8.52
N LEU A 519 17.48 45.19 7.21
CA LEU A 519 18.50 45.99 6.53
C LEU A 519 18.02 47.42 6.21
N LEU A 520 16.73 47.72 6.38
CA LEU A 520 16.22 49.09 6.23
C LEU A 520 16.73 49.93 7.42
N PRO A 521 17.31 51.14 7.18
CA PRO A 521 17.75 52.00 8.25
C PRO A 521 16.56 52.38 9.13
N ALA A 522 16.78 52.33 10.45
CA ALA A 522 15.77 52.75 11.43
C ALA A 522 15.20 54.14 11.05
N PRO A 523 13.87 54.35 11.20
CA PRO A 523 13.29 55.68 10.95
C PRO A 523 14.05 56.71 11.77
N LYS A 524 14.60 57.74 11.10
CA LYS A 524 15.21 58.85 11.79
C LYS A 524 14.13 59.45 12.69
N GLU A 525 14.33 59.32 14.00
CA GLU A 525 13.51 60.06 14.98
C GLU A 525 13.54 61.54 14.57
N ALA A 526 12.36 62.06 14.23
CA ALA A 526 12.18 63.49 14.03
C ALA A 526 12.50 64.17 15.39
N LYS A 527 13.65 64.83 15.47
CA LYS A 527 13.91 65.74 16.54
C LYS A 527 12.90 66.87 16.44
N GLU A 528 11.88 66.82 17.26
CA GLU A 528 11.06 68.00 17.55
C GLU A 528 11.97 69.05 18.19
N SER A 529 12.09 70.19 17.51
CA SER A 529 12.66 71.45 18.00
C SER A 529 11.57 72.29 18.69
#